data_d0a54c8f5fc4c3c45739a2280d93ded9
#
_entry.id   d0a54c8f5fc4c3c45739a2280d93ded9
#
_cell.length_a   1.000
_cell.length_b   1.000
_cell.length_c   1.000
_cell.angle_alpha   90.00
_cell.angle_beta   90.00
_cell.angle_gamma   90.00
#
_symmetry.space_group_name_H-M   'P 1'
#
loop_
_entity.id
_entity.type
_entity.pdbx_description
1 polymer ?
#
loop_
_entity_poly.entity_id
_entity_poly.type
_entity_poly.pdbx_seq_one_letter_code
_entity_poly.pdbx_strand_id
1 'polypeptide(L)'
;ALVTTAFVSGTVAPASAATKLKIAHIPKLGTIGYFQAADKGVQRACKELKATCAYKGPTEITAAAQVKEINAAVQSGYNVIILAANDKDALVPALKAAQKKGVTVVTYDSDVAPAGRSVFVNQASSEGIGNALADSAAELAGGEGDIAVLSTTPDATNQNVWIDFMNKEIAAKYPKLKVVATAYGLDKPEESTTETQGLIQKYPNLKVIVAPTSVGIVAAAKYVSGSASKGKVFVTGLGLPNDMKTYIKDGSGAQASLWDVENFGYVAAQVANSIINQKASVKVGAVVKSSKGDKGLKSRTVTKGAVGNEIILGPATVFTKDNVDQFNF
;
A
#
# COMPACT_ATOMS: atom_id res chain seq x y z
N ALA A 1 -33.41 -39.90 55.18
CA ALA A 1 -32.40 -39.60 54.20
C ALA A 1 -32.56 -38.12 53.80
N LEU A 2 -31.62 -37.22 54.23
CA LEU A 2 -31.57 -35.85 53.77
C LEU A 2 -30.73 -35.79 52.49
N VAL A 3 -31.29 -35.31 51.41
CA VAL A 3 -30.56 -35.02 50.15
C VAL A 3 -30.13 -33.54 50.20
N THR A 4 -28.86 -33.31 50.40
CA THR A 4 -28.23 -31.97 50.33
C THR A 4 -27.89 -31.67 48.88
N THR A 5 -28.66 -30.80 48.22
CA THR A 5 -28.33 -30.26 46.89
C THR A 5 -27.28 -29.15 47.04
N ALA A 6 -26.06 -29.39 46.58
CA ALA A 6 -25.00 -28.39 46.52
C ALA A 6 -25.22 -27.47 45.28
N PHE A 7 -25.53 -26.21 45.51
CA PHE A 7 -25.54 -25.19 44.44
C PHE A 7 -24.09 -24.81 44.15
N VAL A 8 -23.63 -25.21 42.95
CA VAL A 8 -22.37 -24.71 42.37
C VAL A 8 -22.64 -23.33 41.80
N SER A 9 -22.26 -22.28 42.53
CA SER A 9 -22.27 -20.90 42.06
C SER A 9 -21.09 -20.74 41.11
N GLY A 10 -21.34 -20.89 39.81
CA GLY A 10 -20.36 -20.52 38.78
C GLY A 10 -20.19 -19.02 38.78
N THR A 11 -19.05 -18.54 39.28
CA THR A 11 -18.61 -17.13 39.10
C THR A 11 -18.31 -16.89 37.64
N VAL A 12 -19.24 -16.26 36.91
CA VAL A 12 -18.98 -15.72 35.56
C VAL A 12 -17.98 -14.57 35.75
N ALA A 13 -16.74 -14.79 35.32
CA ALA A 13 -15.74 -13.72 35.30
C ALA A 13 -16.28 -12.57 34.43
N PRO A 14 -16.19 -11.30 34.87
CA PRO A 14 -16.68 -10.18 34.09
C PRO A 14 -15.92 -10.12 32.77
N ALA A 15 -16.65 -10.07 31.65
CA ALA A 15 -16.07 -9.87 30.35
C ALA A 15 -15.23 -8.60 30.39
N SER A 16 -13.92 -8.70 30.16
CA SER A 16 -13.03 -7.53 30.10
C SER A 16 -13.60 -6.52 29.11
N ALA A 17 -13.84 -5.31 29.55
CA ALA A 17 -14.32 -4.25 28.67
C ALA A 17 -13.36 -4.08 27.49
N ALA A 18 -13.92 -4.00 26.28
CA ALA A 18 -13.12 -3.81 25.08
C ALA A 18 -12.30 -2.51 25.16
N THR A 19 -11.02 -2.58 24.82
CA THR A 19 -10.15 -1.40 24.81
C THR A 19 -10.62 -0.42 23.76
N LYS A 20 -10.89 0.82 24.15
CA LYS A 20 -11.24 1.89 23.22
C LYS A 20 -10.03 2.21 22.34
N LEU A 21 -10.18 2.05 21.04
CA LEU A 21 -9.10 2.30 20.08
C LEU A 21 -8.97 3.80 19.82
N LYS A 22 -7.72 4.27 19.82
CA LYS A 22 -7.30 5.59 19.30
C LYS A 22 -6.25 5.34 18.23
N ILE A 23 -6.63 5.50 16.98
CA ILE A 23 -5.84 5.12 15.80
C ILE A 23 -5.24 6.36 15.16
N ALA A 24 -3.92 6.42 15.06
CA ALA A 24 -3.20 7.37 14.22
C ALA A 24 -2.88 6.68 12.88
N HIS A 25 -3.45 7.18 11.78
CA HIS A 25 -3.15 6.74 10.44
C HIS A 25 -2.07 7.66 9.84
N ILE A 26 -0.88 7.11 9.61
CA ILE A 26 0.32 7.83 9.18
C ILE A 26 0.73 7.34 7.79
N PRO A 27 0.40 8.07 6.72
CA PRO A 27 0.80 7.75 5.35
C PRO A 27 2.25 8.17 5.07
N LYS A 28 2.74 7.87 3.85
CA LYS A 28 4.04 8.38 3.38
C LYS A 28 4.04 9.91 3.25
N LEU A 29 2.94 10.46 2.71
CA LEU A 29 2.73 11.90 2.52
C LEU A 29 1.23 12.20 2.62
N GLY A 30 0.86 13.27 3.33
CA GLY A 30 -0.54 13.58 3.65
C GLY A 30 -1.39 14.03 2.46
N THR A 31 -0.79 14.55 1.42
CA THR A 31 -1.46 15.18 0.27
C THR A 31 -1.77 14.20 -0.87
N ILE A 32 -1.25 12.97 -0.84
CA ILE A 32 -1.43 12.00 -1.94
C ILE A 32 -2.84 11.41 -1.89
N GLY A 33 -3.57 11.50 -3.00
CA GLY A 33 -4.94 10.99 -3.15
C GLY A 33 -5.09 9.51 -2.82
N TYR A 34 -4.10 8.68 -3.16
CA TYR A 34 -4.04 7.28 -2.78
C TYR A 34 -4.17 7.06 -1.26
N PHE A 35 -3.41 7.80 -0.46
CA PHE A 35 -3.47 7.66 1.00
C PHE A 35 -4.73 8.28 1.60
N GLN A 36 -5.29 9.32 0.96
CA GLN A 36 -6.59 9.87 1.34
C GLN A 36 -7.72 8.87 1.06
N ALA A 37 -7.65 8.10 -0.04
CA ALA A 37 -8.58 7.01 -0.31
C ALA A 37 -8.44 5.88 0.73
N ALA A 38 -7.21 5.50 1.12
CA ALA A 38 -6.99 4.54 2.19
C ALA A 38 -7.56 5.04 3.53
N ASP A 39 -7.44 6.35 3.84
CA ASP A 39 -7.99 6.93 5.06
C ASP A 39 -9.51 6.82 5.11
N LYS A 40 -10.23 6.95 4.00
CA LYS A 40 -11.69 6.71 3.99
C LYS A 40 -12.03 5.33 4.54
N GLY A 41 -11.25 4.31 4.17
CA GLY A 41 -11.41 2.96 4.70
C GLY A 41 -11.09 2.85 6.19
N VAL A 42 -10.02 3.50 6.65
CA VAL A 42 -9.68 3.59 8.08
C VAL A 42 -10.83 4.26 8.85
N GLN A 43 -11.35 5.40 8.38
CA GLN A 43 -12.44 6.12 9.02
C GLN A 43 -13.73 5.29 9.05
N ARG A 44 -14.03 4.54 7.98
CA ARG A 44 -15.16 3.60 7.96
C ARG A 44 -15.03 2.53 9.05
N ALA A 45 -13.86 1.90 9.16
CA ALA A 45 -13.60 0.94 10.24
C ALA A 45 -13.72 1.60 11.63
N CYS A 46 -13.21 2.82 11.78
CA CYS A 46 -13.28 3.55 13.05
C CYS A 46 -14.70 3.84 13.49
N LYS A 47 -15.59 4.19 12.55
CA LYS A 47 -17.01 4.39 12.84
C LYS A 47 -17.65 3.09 13.34
N GLU A 48 -17.39 1.96 12.70
CA GLU A 48 -17.91 0.65 13.10
C GLU A 48 -17.39 0.21 14.46
N LEU A 49 -16.11 0.46 14.73
CA LEU A 49 -15.41 0.09 15.96
C LEU A 49 -15.66 1.09 17.10
N LYS A 50 -16.36 2.20 16.85
CA LYS A 50 -16.52 3.32 17.79
C LYS A 50 -15.16 3.83 18.29
N ALA A 51 -14.14 3.80 17.43
CA ALA A 51 -12.79 4.25 17.69
C ALA A 51 -12.63 5.75 17.44
N THR A 52 -11.59 6.36 18.02
CA THR A 52 -11.15 7.71 17.66
C THR A 52 -10.00 7.58 16.65
N CYS A 53 -10.12 8.21 15.49
CA CYS A 53 -9.12 8.11 14.44
C CYS A 53 -8.69 9.47 13.94
N ALA A 54 -7.40 9.59 13.62
CA ALA A 54 -6.84 10.78 13.01
C ALA A 54 -5.89 10.42 11.88
N TYR A 55 -6.01 11.13 10.77
CA TYR A 55 -5.06 11.12 9.68
C TYR A 55 -3.91 12.07 10.01
N LYS A 56 -2.70 11.53 10.12
CA LYS A 56 -1.47 12.22 10.54
C LYS A 56 -0.47 12.22 9.39
N GLY A 57 -0.84 12.85 8.28
CA GLY A 57 -0.01 12.89 7.09
C GLY A 57 1.16 13.86 7.23
N PRO A 58 2.41 13.39 7.09
CA PRO A 58 3.56 14.28 7.03
C PRO A 58 3.49 15.17 5.78
N THR A 59 4.18 16.31 5.83
CA THR A 59 4.29 17.26 4.71
C THR A 59 5.47 16.99 3.79
N GLU A 60 6.37 16.08 4.19
CA GLU A 60 7.56 15.67 3.45
C GLU A 60 7.67 14.15 3.40
N ILE A 61 8.16 13.62 2.28
CA ILE A 61 8.35 12.18 2.06
C ILE A 61 9.69 11.70 2.64
N THR A 62 9.87 11.89 3.95
CA THR A 62 11.09 11.51 4.67
C THR A 62 10.79 10.68 5.92
N ALA A 63 11.73 9.81 6.31
CA ALA A 63 11.62 9.07 7.56
C ALA A 63 11.56 10.02 8.78
N ALA A 64 12.32 11.12 8.75
CA ALA A 64 12.34 12.10 9.83
C ALA A 64 10.98 12.76 10.06
N ALA A 65 10.27 13.11 8.98
CA ALA A 65 8.91 13.65 9.06
C ALA A 65 7.93 12.63 9.67
N GLN A 66 8.04 11.35 9.29
CA GLN A 66 7.21 10.29 9.90
C GLN A 66 7.56 10.02 11.36
N VAL A 67 8.83 10.05 11.76
CA VAL A 67 9.25 9.93 13.17
C VAL A 67 8.60 11.02 14.02
N LYS A 68 8.49 12.25 13.52
CA LYS A 68 7.78 13.35 14.19
C LYS A 68 6.31 13.01 14.43
N GLU A 69 5.61 12.51 13.41
CA GLU A 69 4.20 12.11 13.53
C GLU A 69 3.99 10.90 14.44
N ILE A 70 4.88 9.89 14.40
CA ILE A 70 4.87 8.75 15.31
C ILE A 70 4.99 9.23 16.76
N ASN A 71 5.97 10.08 17.07
CA ASN A 71 6.18 10.59 18.41
C ASN A 71 5.00 11.44 18.90
N ALA A 72 4.44 12.31 18.04
CA ALA A 72 3.28 13.11 18.34
C ALA A 72 2.03 12.24 18.62
N ALA A 73 1.83 11.17 17.85
CA ALA A 73 0.75 10.21 18.09
C ALA A 73 0.88 9.54 19.46
N VAL A 74 2.09 9.06 19.81
CA VAL A 74 2.37 8.44 21.10
C VAL A 74 2.13 9.41 22.27
N GLN A 75 2.59 10.66 22.15
CA GLN A 75 2.38 11.70 23.15
C GLN A 75 0.90 12.06 23.32
N SER A 76 0.12 12.03 22.25
CA SER A 76 -1.32 12.28 22.27
C SER A 76 -2.16 11.08 22.73
N GLY A 77 -1.52 9.99 23.18
CA GLY A 77 -2.18 8.81 23.73
C GLY A 77 -2.89 7.94 22.71
N TYR A 78 -2.44 7.93 21.46
CA TYR A 78 -2.87 6.93 20.49
C TYR A 78 -2.31 5.57 20.86
N ASN A 79 -3.18 4.54 20.85
CA ASN A 79 -2.79 3.16 21.18
C ASN A 79 -2.64 2.26 19.96
N VAL A 80 -2.91 2.81 18.77
CA VAL A 80 -2.68 2.18 17.48
C VAL A 80 -2.01 3.15 16.53
N ILE A 81 -1.00 2.69 15.81
CA ILE A 81 -0.42 3.35 14.64
C ILE A 81 -0.63 2.45 13.44
N ILE A 82 -1.27 2.98 12.39
CA ILE A 82 -1.34 2.39 11.06
C ILE A 82 -0.40 3.20 10.17
N LEU A 83 0.65 2.57 9.65
CA LEU A 83 1.78 3.26 9.02
C LEU A 83 2.07 2.72 7.62
N ALA A 84 2.15 3.61 6.63
CA ALA A 84 2.83 3.34 5.35
C ALA A 84 4.25 3.95 5.42
N ALA A 85 5.27 3.10 5.44
CA ALA A 85 6.63 3.53 5.76
C ALA A 85 7.36 4.21 4.58
N ASN A 86 8.08 5.31 4.85
CA ASN A 86 8.99 5.92 3.89
C ASN A 86 10.36 5.21 3.85
N ASP A 87 10.76 4.59 4.96
CA ASP A 87 12.02 3.85 5.08
C ASP A 87 11.81 2.65 6.01
N LYS A 88 12.36 1.49 5.60
CA LYS A 88 12.14 0.22 6.33
C LYS A 88 12.90 0.11 7.65
N ASP A 89 14.04 0.78 7.77
CA ASP A 89 14.98 0.64 8.89
C ASP A 89 14.98 1.90 9.78
N ALA A 90 14.99 3.10 9.19
CA ALA A 90 15.09 4.37 9.92
C ALA A 90 13.92 4.63 10.88
N LEU A 91 12.74 4.05 10.62
CA LEU A 91 11.56 4.20 11.47
C LEU A 91 11.53 3.24 12.67
N VAL A 92 12.29 2.14 12.62
CA VAL A 92 12.24 1.06 13.63
C VAL A 92 12.52 1.55 15.05
N PRO A 93 13.51 2.43 15.33
CA PRO A 93 13.74 2.92 16.68
C PRO A 93 12.53 3.61 17.32
N ALA A 94 11.86 4.50 16.56
CA ALA A 94 10.67 5.23 17.01
C ALA A 94 9.48 4.29 17.24
N LEU A 95 9.28 3.34 16.33
CA LEU A 95 8.21 2.34 16.43
C LEU A 95 8.42 1.38 17.60
N LYS A 96 9.64 0.93 17.85
CA LYS A 96 9.97 0.13 19.06
C LYS A 96 9.73 0.92 20.35
N ALA A 97 10.03 2.22 20.36
CA ALA A 97 9.73 3.08 21.51
C ALA A 97 8.20 3.21 21.72
N ALA A 98 7.42 3.33 20.64
CA ALA A 98 5.95 3.32 20.70
C ALA A 98 5.41 1.98 21.24
N GLN A 99 5.91 0.85 20.72
CA GLN A 99 5.53 -0.49 21.19
C GLN A 99 5.83 -0.72 22.68
N LYS A 100 6.97 -0.24 23.19
CA LYS A 100 7.30 -0.30 24.63
C LYS A 100 6.30 0.47 25.50
N LYS A 101 5.59 1.46 24.93
CA LYS A 101 4.51 2.19 25.61
C LYS A 101 3.12 1.56 25.37
N GLY A 102 3.07 0.34 24.84
CA GLY A 102 1.83 -0.41 24.60
C GLY A 102 1.09 -0.04 23.30
N VAL A 103 1.71 0.72 22.39
CA VAL A 103 1.12 1.04 21.10
C VAL A 103 1.23 -0.15 20.16
N THR A 104 0.11 -0.58 19.59
CA THR A 104 0.09 -1.59 18.51
C THR A 104 0.42 -0.93 17.18
N VAL A 105 1.42 -1.45 16.47
CA VAL A 105 1.83 -0.96 15.16
C VAL A 105 1.42 -1.96 14.09
N VAL A 106 0.61 -1.52 13.15
CA VAL A 106 0.27 -2.24 11.92
C VAL A 106 0.82 -1.44 10.75
N THR A 107 1.68 -2.03 9.94
CA THR A 107 2.11 -1.42 8.70
C THR A 107 1.19 -1.82 7.55
N TYR A 108 1.05 -0.95 6.56
CA TYR A 108 0.33 -1.23 5.33
C TYR A 108 1.05 -0.55 4.16
N ASP A 109 0.79 -0.93 2.93
CA ASP A 109 1.35 -0.37 1.70
C ASP A 109 2.89 -0.55 1.60
N SER A 110 3.64 0.06 2.49
CA SER A 110 5.09 -0.05 2.60
C SER A 110 5.49 -0.41 4.01
N ASP A 111 6.29 -1.46 4.14
CA ASP A 111 6.62 -2.10 5.41
C ASP A 111 7.89 -1.54 6.06
N VAL A 112 8.07 -1.85 7.33
CA VAL A 112 9.32 -1.69 8.08
C VAL A 112 9.91 -3.05 8.41
N ALA A 113 11.16 -3.07 8.89
CA ALA A 113 11.73 -4.31 9.44
C ALA A 113 10.83 -4.87 10.55
N PRO A 114 10.66 -6.21 10.66
CA PRO A 114 9.67 -6.86 11.55
C PRO A 114 9.70 -6.43 13.01
N ALA A 115 10.86 -5.99 13.50
CA ALA A 115 11.01 -5.50 14.87
C ALA A 115 10.22 -4.19 15.15
N GLY A 116 9.82 -3.45 14.12
CA GLY A 116 9.08 -2.19 14.23
C GLY A 116 7.56 -2.36 14.21
N ARG A 117 7.02 -3.55 13.98
CA ARG A 117 5.59 -3.76 13.80
C ARG A 117 5.06 -5.08 14.34
N SER A 118 3.76 -5.21 14.45
CA SER A 118 3.07 -6.46 14.78
C SER A 118 2.85 -7.32 13.54
N VAL A 119 2.31 -6.74 12.48
CA VAL A 119 2.03 -7.39 11.19
C VAL A 119 2.00 -6.36 10.07
N PHE A 120 2.33 -6.80 8.87
CA PHE A 120 2.17 -6.02 7.65
C PHE A 120 0.86 -6.40 6.95
N VAL A 121 0.04 -5.43 6.61
CA VAL A 121 -1.08 -5.60 5.69
C VAL A 121 -0.60 -5.22 4.31
N ASN A 122 -0.42 -6.22 3.46
CA ASN A 122 0.10 -6.07 2.11
C ASN A 122 -1.04 -6.03 1.09
N GLN A 123 -0.97 -5.16 0.13
CA GLN A 123 -1.98 -4.98 -0.91
C GLN A 123 -2.15 -6.20 -1.81
N ALA A 124 -1.04 -6.75 -2.27
CA ALA A 124 -0.95 -7.97 -3.08
C ALA A 124 0.43 -8.60 -2.86
N SER A 125 0.69 -9.79 -3.40
CA SER A 125 2.04 -10.34 -3.34
C SER A 125 3.01 -9.45 -4.12
N SER A 126 4.15 -9.14 -3.54
CA SER A 126 5.16 -8.29 -4.19
C SER A 126 5.63 -8.86 -5.53
N GLU A 127 5.77 -10.18 -5.60
CA GLU A 127 6.07 -10.90 -6.84
C GLU A 127 4.95 -10.69 -7.88
N GLY A 128 3.68 -10.87 -7.50
CA GLY A 128 2.55 -10.66 -8.40
C GLY A 128 2.47 -9.24 -8.94
N ILE A 129 2.80 -8.22 -8.13
CA ILE A 129 2.87 -6.84 -8.59
C ILE A 129 4.01 -6.66 -9.59
N GLY A 130 5.22 -7.13 -9.27
CA GLY A 130 6.38 -7.01 -10.16
C GLY A 130 6.15 -7.71 -11.49
N ASN A 131 5.62 -8.92 -11.47
CA ASN A 131 5.31 -9.68 -12.67
C ASN A 131 4.25 -8.96 -13.54
N ALA A 132 3.19 -8.42 -12.92
CA ALA A 132 2.16 -7.66 -13.66
C ALA A 132 2.73 -6.38 -14.30
N LEU A 133 3.68 -5.70 -13.66
CA LEU A 133 4.37 -4.56 -14.25
C LEU A 133 5.22 -4.97 -15.47
N ALA A 134 5.92 -6.11 -15.38
CA ALA A 134 6.69 -6.66 -16.48
C ALA A 134 5.81 -7.08 -17.66
N ASP A 135 4.72 -7.81 -17.38
CA ASP A 135 3.77 -8.29 -18.39
C ASP A 135 3.12 -7.10 -19.14
N SER A 136 2.66 -6.07 -18.39
CA SER A 136 2.09 -4.86 -18.99
C SER A 136 3.12 -4.10 -19.85
N ALA A 137 4.36 -3.97 -19.37
CA ALA A 137 5.41 -3.32 -20.14
C ALA A 137 5.74 -4.09 -21.42
N ALA A 138 5.79 -5.43 -21.34
CA ALA A 138 6.06 -6.29 -22.48
C ALA A 138 4.94 -6.21 -23.53
N GLU A 139 3.68 -6.24 -23.09
CA GLU A 139 2.52 -6.09 -23.99
C GLU A 139 2.59 -4.78 -24.75
N LEU A 140 2.80 -3.66 -24.06
CA LEU A 140 2.85 -2.33 -24.67
C LEU A 140 4.08 -2.10 -25.54
N ALA A 141 5.22 -2.71 -25.23
CA ALA A 141 6.44 -2.62 -26.02
C ALA A 141 6.46 -3.56 -27.24
N GLY A 142 5.51 -4.51 -27.33
CA GLY A 142 5.52 -5.57 -28.33
C GLY A 142 6.58 -6.63 -28.06
N GLY A 143 6.92 -6.88 -26.80
CA GLY A 143 7.86 -7.91 -26.32
C GLY A 143 9.33 -7.53 -26.43
N GLU A 144 9.70 -6.37 -26.94
CA GLU A 144 11.09 -5.95 -27.14
C GLU A 144 11.27 -4.43 -27.12
N GLY A 145 12.50 -3.98 -26.82
CA GLY A 145 12.91 -2.57 -26.89
C GLY A 145 13.17 -1.97 -25.51
N ASP A 146 13.37 -0.65 -25.49
CA ASP A 146 13.77 0.09 -24.31
C ASP A 146 12.56 0.46 -23.46
N ILE A 147 12.62 0.19 -22.16
CA ILE A 147 11.66 0.65 -21.16
C ILE A 147 12.38 1.38 -20.03
N ALA A 148 11.73 2.29 -19.37
CA ALA A 148 12.27 2.99 -18.20
C ALA A 148 11.32 2.89 -17.01
N VAL A 149 11.87 3.01 -15.80
CA VAL A 149 11.10 3.06 -14.56
C VAL A 149 11.05 4.48 -14.04
N LEU A 150 9.86 4.96 -13.65
CA LEU A 150 9.66 6.19 -12.91
C LEU A 150 9.17 5.85 -11.50
N SER A 151 10.08 5.80 -10.53
CA SER A 151 9.83 5.49 -9.13
C SER A 151 9.71 6.75 -8.28
N THR A 152 9.46 6.59 -6.97
CA THR A 152 9.31 7.70 -6.02
C THR A 152 10.66 8.21 -5.53
N THR A 153 11.36 7.38 -4.76
CA THR A 153 12.68 7.68 -4.17
C THR A 153 13.56 6.44 -4.22
N PRO A 154 14.89 6.59 -4.14
CA PRO A 154 15.79 5.44 -4.07
C PRO A 154 15.52 4.49 -2.89
N ASP A 155 14.94 5.02 -1.80
CA ASP A 155 14.68 4.28 -0.56
C ASP A 155 13.26 3.69 -0.49
N ALA A 156 12.43 3.87 -1.52
CA ALA A 156 11.04 3.40 -1.55
C ALA A 156 10.95 1.87 -1.43
N THR A 157 10.77 1.38 -0.21
CA THR A 157 10.88 -0.05 0.16
C THR A 157 10.01 -0.96 -0.70
N ASN A 158 8.72 -0.63 -0.86
CA ASN A 158 7.79 -1.44 -1.63
C ASN A 158 8.11 -1.40 -3.13
N GLN A 159 8.36 -0.22 -3.68
CA GLN A 159 8.63 -0.05 -5.11
C GLN A 159 9.93 -0.76 -5.51
N ASN A 160 10.98 -0.67 -4.70
CA ASN A 160 12.23 -1.39 -4.96
C ASN A 160 12.02 -2.90 -5.04
N VAL A 161 11.23 -3.47 -4.13
CA VAL A 161 10.91 -4.91 -4.16
C VAL A 161 10.11 -5.28 -5.43
N TRP A 162 9.14 -4.45 -5.85
CA TRP A 162 8.38 -4.71 -7.08
C TRP A 162 9.24 -4.58 -8.34
N ILE A 163 10.13 -3.60 -8.39
CA ILE A 163 11.09 -3.42 -9.48
C ILE A 163 12.05 -4.61 -9.58
N ASP A 164 12.50 -5.15 -8.44
CA ASP A 164 13.34 -6.35 -8.42
C ASP A 164 12.63 -7.57 -9.01
N PHE A 165 11.35 -7.79 -8.64
CA PHE A 165 10.54 -8.85 -9.24
C PHE A 165 10.25 -8.59 -10.72
N MET A 166 9.93 -7.36 -11.09
CA MET A 166 9.76 -6.97 -12.50
C MET A 166 11.01 -7.29 -13.33
N ASN A 167 12.20 -6.93 -12.83
CA ASN A 167 13.46 -7.22 -13.53
C ASN A 167 13.72 -8.71 -13.66
N LYS A 168 13.40 -9.53 -12.64
CA LYS A 168 13.51 -10.99 -12.71
C LYS A 168 12.56 -11.58 -13.75
N GLU A 169 11.33 -11.11 -13.78
CA GLU A 169 10.32 -11.54 -14.75
C GLU A 169 10.70 -11.15 -16.17
N ILE A 170 11.20 -9.92 -16.39
CA ILE A 170 11.73 -9.48 -17.68
C ILE A 170 12.88 -10.39 -18.14
N ALA A 171 13.84 -10.66 -17.25
CA ALA A 171 14.97 -11.54 -17.60
C ALA A 171 14.52 -12.96 -17.96
N ALA A 172 13.48 -13.47 -17.30
CA ALA A 172 12.98 -14.82 -17.51
C ALA A 172 12.11 -14.97 -18.75
N LYS A 173 11.19 -14.01 -18.99
CA LYS A 173 10.17 -14.14 -20.05
C LYS A 173 10.36 -13.19 -21.23
N TYR A 174 10.96 -12.01 -21.01
CA TYR A 174 11.05 -10.95 -22.00
C TYR A 174 12.49 -10.47 -22.24
N PRO A 175 13.44 -11.37 -22.59
CA PRO A 175 14.87 -11.05 -22.64
C PRO A 175 15.26 -10.00 -23.68
N LYS A 176 14.33 -9.61 -24.57
CA LYS A 176 14.53 -8.53 -25.54
C LYS A 176 14.08 -7.16 -25.02
N LEU A 177 13.40 -7.09 -23.85
CA LEU A 177 13.12 -5.82 -23.16
C LEU A 177 14.38 -5.39 -22.39
N LYS A 178 14.65 -4.09 -22.40
CA LYS A 178 15.79 -3.50 -21.69
C LYS A 178 15.31 -2.39 -20.77
N VAL A 179 15.52 -2.54 -19.47
CA VAL A 179 15.33 -1.44 -18.51
C VAL A 179 16.55 -0.51 -18.63
N VAL A 180 16.39 0.61 -19.32
CA VAL A 180 17.50 1.53 -19.62
C VAL A 180 17.79 2.55 -18.53
N ALA A 181 16.81 2.84 -17.67
CA ALA A 181 16.95 3.76 -16.55
C ALA A 181 15.87 3.57 -15.49
N THR A 182 16.19 4.00 -14.26
CA THR A 182 15.23 4.32 -13.21
C THR A 182 15.38 5.79 -12.84
N ALA A 183 14.29 6.54 -12.91
CA ALA A 183 14.19 7.93 -12.49
C ALA A 183 13.30 8.06 -11.24
N TYR A 184 13.40 9.16 -10.51
CA TYR A 184 12.75 9.35 -9.21
C TYR A 184 11.99 10.68 -9.16
N GLY A 185 10.66 10.60 -9.17
CA GLY A 185 9.78 11.77 -9.21
C GLY A 185 9.32 12.29 -7.85
N LEU A 186 9.86 11.75 -6.73
CA LEU A 186 9.64 12.19 -5.34
C LEU A 186 8.15 12.26 -4.91
N ASP A 187 7.26 11.51 -5.58
CA ASP A 187 5.78 11.63 -5.50
C ASP A 187 5.29 13.09 -5.64
N LYS A 188 5.99 13.88 -6.45
CA LYS A 188 5.62 15.24 -6.83
C LYS A 188 5.31 15.30 -8.33
N PRO A 189 4.18 15.91 -8.72
CA PRO A 189 3.78 15.97 -10.13
C PRO A 189 4.81 16.68 -11.03
N GLU A 190 5.40 17.77 -10.55
CA GLU A 190 6.38 18.57 -11.31
C GLU A 190 7.67 17.78 -11.57
N GLU A 191 8.25 17.19 -10.53
CA GLU A 191 9.44 16.35 -10.62
C GLU A 191 9.20 15.14 -11.49
N SER A 192 8.05 14.45 -11.30
CA SER A 192 7.67 13.30 -12.12
C SER A 192 7.53 13.68 -13.60
N THR A 193 7.02 14.88 -13.90
CA THR A 193 6.91 15.39 -15.27
C THR A 193 8.31 15.68 -15.84
N THR A 194 9.18 16.33 -15.06
CA THR A 194 10.57 16.63 -15.46
C THR A 194 11.36 15.36 -15.74
N GLU A 195 11.25 14.36 -14.86
CA GLU A 195 11.90 13.06 -15.06
C GLU A 195 11.34 12.32 -16.28
N THR A 196 10.02 12.35 -16.52
CA THR A 196 9.40 11.80 -17.73
C THR A 196 9.97 12.44 -18.99
N GLN A 197 10.07 13.77 -19.02
CA GLN A 197 10.65 14.50 -20.14
C GLN A 197 12.11 14.12 -20.35
N GLY A 198 12.91 14.07 -19.27
CA GLY A 198 14.30 13.67 -19.31
C GLY A 198 14.51 12.26 -19.86
N LEU A 199 13.69 11.30 -19.44
CA LEU A 199 13.73 9.93 -19.95
C LEU A 199 13.46 9.88 -21.46
N ILE A 200 12.40 10.55 -21.93
CA ILE A 200 12.03 10.57 -23.35
C ILE A 200 13.12 11.25 -24.21
N GLN A 201 13.70 12.34 -23.73
CA GLN A 201 14.78 13.04 -24.45
C GLN A 201 16.08 12.23 -24.51
N LYS A 202 16.43 11.55 -23.41
CA LYS A 202 17.70 10.81 -23.30
C LYS A 202 17.64 9.47 -24.03
N TYR A 203 16.47 8.85 -24.12
CA TYR A 203 16.27 7.53 -24.73
C TYR A 203 15.29 7.60 -25.91
N PRO A 204 15.76 7.97 -27.12
CA PRO A 204 14.89 8.21 -28.27
C PRO A 204 14.14 6.96 -28.75
N ASN A 205 14.58 5.77 -28.37
CA ASN A 205 13.93 4.48 -28.68
C ASN A 205 13.04 3.98 -27.52
N LEU A 206 12.80 4.80 -26.50
CA LEU A 206 11.97 4.44 -25.36
C LEU A 206 10.55 4.12 -25.81
N LYS A 207 10.06 2.93 -25.46
CA LYS A 207 8.71 2.48 -25.79
C LYS A 207 7.74 2.60 -24.64
N VAL A 208 8.20 2.32 -23.40
CA VAL A 208 7.30 2.30 -22.23
C VAL A 208 7.98 2.93 -21.01
N ILE A 209 7.21 3.70 -20.27
CA ILE A 209 7.55 4.15 -18.90
C ILE A 209 6.68 3.35 -17.93
N VAL A 210 7.32 2.61 -17.04
CA VAL A 210 6.68 1.86 -15.96
C VAL A 210 6.76 2.69 -14.69
N ALA A 211 5.61 3.13 -14.17
CA ALA A 211 5.54 3.98 -12.98
C ALA A 211 4.82 3.24 -11.83
N PRO A 212 5.55 2.58 -10.90
CA PRO A 212 4.95 1.92 -9.74
C PRO A 212 4.54 2.92 -8.64
N THR A 213 4.06 4.09 -9.03
CA THR A 213 3.63 5.19 -8.15
C THR A 213 2.39 5.89 -8.71
N SER A 214 1.41 6.17 -7.86
CA SER A 214 0.15 6.81 -8.26
C SER A 214 0.32 8.26 -8.72
N VAL A 215 1.33 8.96 -8.25
CA VAL A 215 1.64 10.33 -8.70
C VAL A 215 2.43 10.29 -10.02
N GLY A 216 3.46 9.46 -10.08
CA GLY A 216 4.33 9.35 -11.25
C GLY A 216 3.60 8.87 -12.50
N ILE A 217 2.72 7.87 -12.37
CA ILE A 217 1.96 7.35 -13.52
C ILE A 217 1.05 8.43 -14.15
N VAL A 218 0.37 9.22 -13.31
CA VAL A 218 -0.50 10.31 -13.78
C VAL A 218 0.30 11.41 -14.45
N ALA A 219 1.42 11.83 -13.85
CA ALA A 219 2.29 12.86 -14.39
C ALA A 219 2.90 12.43 -15.75
N ALA A 220 3.39 11.20 -15.84
CA ALA A 220 3.95 10.63 -17.06
C ALA A 220 2.88 10.51 -18.17
N ALA A 221 1.71 9.97 -17.85
CA ALA A 221 0.62 9.81 -18.80
C ALA A 221 0.11 11.17 -19.31
N LYS A 222 -0.02 12.16 -18.41
CA LYS A 222 -0.39 13.54 -18.78
C LYS A 222 0.62 14.17 -19.73
N TYR A 223 1.93 14.04 -19.43
CA TYR A 223 2.98 14.56 -20.30
C TYR A 223 2.95 13.89 -21.68
N VAL A 224 2.88 12.57 -21.74
CA VAL A 224 2.82 11.83 -23.01
C VAL A 224 1.58 12.22 -23.79
N SER A 225 0.40 12.33 -23.15
CA SER A 225 -0.85 12.72 -23.79
C SER A 225 -0.78 14.07 -24.49
N GLY A 226 -0.06 15.05 -23.91
CA GLY A 226 0.09 16.41 -24.42
C GLY A 226 1.32 16.64 -25.29
N SER A 227 2.11 15.60 -25.62
CA SER A 227 3.40 15.74 -26.31
C SER A 227 3.44 15.02 -27.67
N ALA A 228 4.52 15.26 -28.44
CA ALA A 228 4.80 14.54 -29.68
C ALA A 228 5.14 13.04 -29.47
N SER A 229 5.22 12.60 -28.23
CA SER A 229 5.45 11.21 -27.84
C SER A 229 4.17 10.37 -27.78
N LYS A 230 3.00 11.00 -27.88
CA LYS A 230 1.72 10.29 -27.92
C LYS A 230 1.67 9.28 -29.08
N GLY A 231 1.30 8.04 -28.75
CA GLY A 231 1.31 6.92 -29.71
C GLY A 231 2.68 6.33 -30.03
N LYS A 232 3.76 6.86 -29.41
CA LYS A 232 5.14 6.34 -29.56
C LYS A 232 5.69 5.82 -28.24
N VAL A 233 5.41 6.50 -27.14
CA VAL A 233 5.74 6.10 -25.78
C VAL A 233 4.44 5.83 -25.05
N PHE A 234 4.37 4.69 -24.36
CA PHE A 234 3.24 4.30 -23.53
C PHE A 234 3.60 4.39 -22.05
N VAL A 235 2.59 4.58 -21.21
CA VAL A 235 2.77 4.60 -19.75
C VAL A 235 1.92 3.50 -19.13
N THR A 236 2.51 2.75 -18.21
CA THR A 236 1.82 1.75 -17.37
C THR A 236 2.34 1.82 -15.94
N GLY A 237 1.67 1.15 -15.02
CA GLY A 237 2.08 1.11 -13.62
C GLY A 237 0.91 1.04 -12.65
N LEU A 238 1.08 1.65 -11.48
CA LEU A 238 0.11 1.62 -10.39
C LEU A 238 -0.56 2.99 -10.22
N GLY A 239 -1.88 3.06 -10.47
CA GLY A 239 -2.61 4.32 -10.39
C GLY A 239 -4.10 4.14 -10.09
N LEU A 240 -4.68 5.15 -9.44
CA LEU A 240 -6.13 5.19 -9.18
C LEU A 240 -6.90 5.24 -10.50
N PRO A 241 -7.96 4.43 -10.64
CA PRO A 241 -8.72 4.40 -11.89
C PRO A 241 -9.31 5.76 -12.25
N ASN A 242 -9.78 6.55 -11.27
CA ASN A 242 -10.31 7.88 -11.53
C ASN A 242 -9.26 8.84 -12.10
N ASP A 243 -8.02 8.77 -11.63
CA ASP A 243 -6.93 9.63 -12.10
C ASP A 243 -6.42 9.20 -13.49
N MET A 244 -6.47 7.89 -13.76
CA MET A 244 -5.96 7.31 -15.00
C MET A 244 -6.98 7.20 -16.14
N LYS A 245 -8.28 7.30 -15.84
CA LYS A 245 -9.38 7.07 -16.80
C LYS A 245 -9.22 7.81 -18.11
N THR A 246 -8.87 9.09 -18.08
CA THR A 246 -8.68 9.90 -19.29
C THR A 246 -7.52 9.37 -20.13
N TYR A 247 -6.41 9.03 -19.50
CA TYR A 247 -5.19 8.58 -20.19
C TYR A 247 -5.28 7.14 -20.68
N ILE A 248 -6.04 6.29 -19.97
CA ILE A 248 -6.37 4.94 -20.44
C ILE A 248 -7.23 5.03 -21.72
N LYS A 249 -8.23 5.93 -21.73
CA LYS A 249 -9.12 6.10 -22.89
C LYS A 249 -8.42 6.71 -24.09
N ASP A 250 -7.47 7.61 -23.89
CA ASP A 250 -6.73 8.24 -24.98
C ASP A 250 -5.48 7.46 -25.41
N GLY A 251 -5.13 6.38 -24.69
CA GLY A 251 -4.04 5.46 -25.00
C GLY A 251 -2.65 5.91 -24.54
N SER A 252 -2.50 7.07 -23.91
CA SER A 252 -1.21 7.54 -23.38
C SER A 252 -0.80 6.79 -22.11
N GLY A 253 -1.77 6.47 -21.23
CA GLY A 253 -1.60 5.60 -20.08
C GLY A 253 -2.37 4.30 -20.30
N ALA A 254 -1.92 3.49 -21.25
CA ALA A 254 -2.71 2.42 -21.87
C ALA A 254 -3.28 1.39 -20.91
N GLN A 255 -2.59 1.14 -19.78
CA GLN A 255 -3.04 0.28 -18.69
C GLN A 255 -2.56 0.83 -17.36
N ALA A 256 -3.35 0.65 -16.32
CA ALA A 256 -2.97 0.86 -14.94
C ALA A 256 -3.47 -0.31 -14.09
N SER A 257 -2.78 -0.60 -13.01
CA SER A 257 -3.21 -1.63 -12.07
C SER A 257 -3.31 -1.03 -10.67
N LEU A 258 -4.27 -1.49 -9.87
CA LEU A 258 -4.33 -1.19 -8.45
C LEU A 258 -5.27 -2.16 -7.73
N TRP A 259 -5.23 -2.16 -6.43
CA TRP A 259 -6.14 -2.82 -5.51
C TRP A 259 -7.20 -1.85 -5.00
N ASP A 260 -8.22 -2.35 -4.32
CA ASP A 260 -9.21 -1.50 -3.64
C ASP A 260 -8.55 -0.81 -2.43
N VAL A 261 -8.15 0.43 -2.63
CA VAL A 261 -7.37 1.22 -1.65
C VAL A 261 -8.19 1.55 -0.41
N GLU A 262 -9.50 1.78 -0.55
CA GLU A 262 -10.36 2.05 0.59
C GLU A 262 -10.50 0.80 1.47
N ASN A 263 -10.79 -0.36 0.89
CA ASN A 263 -10.81 -1.62 1.62
C ASN A 263 -9.45 -1.98 2.22
N PHE A 264 -8.36 -1.54 1.62
CA PHE A 264 -7.03 -1.72 2.16
C PHE A 264 -6.85 -1.01 3.52
N GLY A 265 -7.18 0.28 3.60
CA GLY A 265 -7.18 1.01 4.87
C GLY A 265 -8.15 0.43 5.91
N TYR A 266 -9.34 0.00 5.46
CA TYR A 266 -10.32 -0.66 6.31
C TYR A 266 -9.75 -1.94 6.96
N VAL A 267 -9.11 -2.81 6.17
CA VAL A 267 -8.50 -4.05 6.68
C VAL A 267 -7.41 -3.75 7.69
N ALA A 268 -6.55 -2.76 7.45
CA ALA A 268 -5.48 -2.41 8.39
C ALA A 268 -6.04 -2.01 9.77
N ALA A 269 -7.12 -1.23 9.81
CA ALA A 269 -7.78 -0.85 11.05
C ALA A 269 -8.48 -2.03 11.75
N GLN A 270 -9.13 -2.92 11.00
CA GLN A 270 -9.76 -4.11 11.53
C GLN A 270 -8.74 -5.12 12.09
N VAL A 271 -7.58 -5.24 11.44
CA VAL A 271 -6.46 -6.06 11.94
C VAL A 271 -5.95 -5.54 13.28
N ALA A 272 -5.77 -4.22 13.42
CA ALA A 272 -5.37 -3.62 14.70
C ALA A 272 -6.40 -3.92 15.81
N ASN A 273 -7.70 -3.80 15.52
CA ASN A 273 -8.76 -4.17 16.45
C ASN A 273 -8.69 -5.66 16.85
N SER A 274 -8.46 -6.54 15.88
CA SER A 274 -8.38 -7.98 16.15
C SER A 274 -7.20 -8.32 17.06
N ILE A 275 -6.06 -7.67 16.89
CA ILE A 275 -4.89 -7.84 17.76
C ILE A 275 -5.23 -7.40 19.18
N ILE A 276 -5.84 -6.23 19.36
CA ILE A 276 -6.06 -5.63 20.69
C ILE A 276 -7.26 -6.26 21.40
N ASN A 277 -8.42 -6.28 20.77
CA ASN A 277 -9.69 -6.63 21.42
C ASN A 277 -10.04 -8.10 21.28
N GLN A 278 -9.58 -8.79 20.23
CA GLN A 278 -9.84 -10.21 20.01
C GLN A 278 -8.62 -11.09 20.39
N LYS A 279 -7.48 -10.45 20.79
CA LYS A 279 -6.23 -11.15 21.11
C LYS A 279 -5.76 -12.05 19.97
N ALA A 280 -6.01 -11.62 18.73
CA ALA A 280 -5.66 -12.40 17.56
C ALA A 280 -4.15 -12.60 17.45
N SER A 281 -3.76 -13.83 17.17
CA SER A 281 -2.37 -14.15 16.83
C SER A 281 -2.07 -13.61 15.42
N VAL A 282 -0.88 -13.04 15.26
CA VAL A 282 -0.35 -12.62 13.96
C VAL A 282 0.85 -13.46 13.52
N LYS A 283 0.99 -14.66 14.08
CA LYS A 283 1.96 -15.66 13.61
C LYS A 283 1.50 -16.24 12.28
N VAL A 284 2.42 -16.63 11.44
CA VAL A 284 2.13 -17.30 10.16
C VAL A 284 1.21 -18.52 10.41
N GLY A 285 0.18 -18.65 9.60
CA GLY A 285 -0.88 -19.66 9.72
C GLY A 285 -2.07 -19.23 10.59
N ALA A 286 -1.96 -18.17 11.38
CA ALA A 286 -3.09 -17.66 12.15
C ALA A 286 -4.14 -17.00 11.25
N VAL A 287 -5.40 -17.03 11.68
CA VAL A 287 -6.51 -16.36 10.99
C VAL A 287 -6.93 -15.12 11.79
N VAL A 288 -6.84 -13.95 11.17
CA VAL A 288 -7.31 -12.69 11.72
C VAL A 288 -8.69 -12.39 11.13
N LYS A 289 -9.65 -12.07 11.99
CA LYS A 289 -11.03 -11.78 11.59
C LYS A 289 -11.29 -10.28 11.66
N SER A 290 -11.89 -9.72 10.62
CA SER A 290 -12.50 -8.40 10.72
C SER A 290 -13.83 -8.47 11.46
N SER A 291 -14.25 -7.43 12.14
CA SER A 291 -15.43 -7.47 13.01
C SER A 291 -16.66 -7.46 12.21
N LYS A 292 -17.18 -6.87 11.43
CA LYS A 292 -18.49 -6.96 10.74
C LYS A 292 -18.42 -6.52 9.26
N GLY A 293 -19.11 -7.22 8.45
CA GLY A 293 -19.91 -6.59 7.40
C GLY A 293 -19.41 -6.71 5.98
N ASP A 294 -18.15 -6.60 5.63
CA ASP A 294 -17.79 -6.70 4.22
C ASP A 294 -17.55 -8.15 3.79
N LYS A 295 -18.39 -8.61 2.85
CA LYS A 295 -18.21 -9.89 2.17
C LYS A 295 -16.79 -9.94 1.58
N GLY A 296 -15.98 -10.88 2.03
CA GLY A 296 -14.59 -11.03 1.58
C GLY A 296 -13.52 -10.43 2.52
N LEU A 297 -13.88 -9.54 3.45
CA LEU A 297 -12.95 -9.02 4.45
C LEU A 297 -13.08 -9.67 5.84
N LYS A 298 -14.00 -10.64 6.00
CA LYS A 298 -14.34 -11.25 7.30
C LYS A 298 -13.20 -11.99 7.99
N SER A 299 -12.29 -12.57 7.23
CA SER A 299 -11.12 -13.27 7.77
C SER A 299 -9.97 -13.25 6.77
N ARG A 300 -8.75 -13.18 7.32
CA ARG A 300 -7.50 -13.21 6.55
C ARG A 300 -6.51 -14.13 7.23
N THR A 301 -5.83 -14.95 6.45
CA THR A 301 -4.73 -15.77 6.96
C THR A 301 -3.44 -14.95 6.97
N VAL A 302 -2.71 -15.03 8.06
CA VAL A 302 -1.35 -14.48 8.13
C VAL A 302 -0.40 -15.40 7.38
N THR A 303 0.27 -14.88 6.37
CA THR A 303 1.22 -15.60 5.53
C THR A 303 2.64 -15.17 5.81
N LYS A 304 3.61 -15.92 5.29
CA LYS A 304 5.02 -15.53 5.29
C LYS A 304 5.27 -14.70 4.05
N GLY A 305 5.52 -13.41 4.22
CA GLY A 305 5.93 -12.52 3.16
C GLY A 305 7.46 -12.45 2.99
N ALA A 306 7.91 -11.58 2.11
CA ALA A 306 9.34 -11.37 1.84
C ALA A 306 10.12 -10.90 3.08
N VAL A 307 9.50 -10.13 3.96
CA VAL A 307 10.13 -9.50 5.13
C VAL A 307 9.51 -9.96 6.46
N GLY A 308 8.73 -11.03 6.50
CA GLY A 308 8.12 -11.53 7.74
C GLY A 308 6.65 -11.88 7.57
N ASN A 309 5.88 -11.76 8.67
CA ASN A 309 4.45 -12.04 8.67
C ASN A 309 3.65 -10.94 7.98
N GLU A 310 2.76 -11.32 7.08
CA GLU A 310 1.89 -10.39 6.36
C GLU A 310 0.47 -10.93 6.19
N ILE A 311 -0.44 -10.02 5.90
CA ILE A 311 -1.84 -10.29 5.53
C ILE A 311 -2.06 -9.67 4.16
N ILE A 312 -2.36 -10.47 3.14
CA ILE A 312 -2.57 -9.99 1.77
C ILE A 312 -4.04 -9.59 1.59
N LEU A 313 -4.27 -8.39 1.02
CA LEU A 313 -5.61 -7.91 0.68
C LEU A 313 -6.21 -8.75 -0.46
N GLY A 314 -5.49 -8.91 -1.55
CA GLY A 314 -5.90 -9.69 -2.72
C GLY A 314 -5.08 -9.32 -3.96
N PRO A 315 -5.42 -9.89 -5.13
CA PRO A 315 -4.74 -9.52 -6.37
C PRO A 315 -5.07 -8.08 -6.78
N ALA A 316 -4.15 -7.45 -7.50
CA ALA A 316 -4.43 -6.17 -8.16
C ALA A 316 -5.44 -6.36 -9.31
N THR A 317 -6.23 -5.33 -9.55
CA THR A 317 -7.11 -5.23 -10.72
C THR A 317 -6.39 -4.45 -11.81
N VAL A 318 -6.40 -4.95 -13.03
CA VAL A 318 -5.90 -4.24 -14.21
C VAL A 318 -7.03 -3.40 -14.79
N PHE A 319 -6.80 -2.10 -14.94
CA PHE A 319 -7.71 -1.16 -15.55
C PHE A 319 -7.32 -0.96 -17.01
N THR A 320 -8.25 -1.22 -17.89
CA THR A 320 -8.14 -1.07 -19.33
C THR A 320 -9.25 -0.17 -19.87
N LYS A 321 -9.21 0.16 -21.14
CA LYS A 321 -10.25 0.94 -21.81
C LYS A 321 -11.65 0.31 -21.65
N ASP A 322 -11.72 -1.02 -21.56
CA ASP A 322 -12.99 -1.75 -21.55
C ASP A 322 -13.64 -1.79 -20.15
N ASN A 323 -12.86 -1.58 -19.07
CA ASN A 323 -13.38 -1.76 -17.72
C ASN A 323 -13.20 -0.55 -16.78
N VAL A 324 -12.38 0.44 -17.13
CA VAL A 324 -12.04 1.55 -16.22
C VAL A 324 -13.25 2.36 -15.76
N ASP A 325 -14.32 2.41 -16.56
CA ASP A 325 -15.55 3.11 -16.19
C ASP A 325 -16.36 2.42 -15.07
N GLN A 326 -16.06 1.16 -14.79
CA GLN A 326 -16.72 0.39 -13.72
C GLN A 326 -16.17 0.75 -12.33
N PHE A 327 -15.05 1.48 -12.26
CA PHE A 327 -14.37 1.83 -11.02
C PHE A 327 -14.50 3.32 -10.71
N ASN A 328 -14.69 3.64 -9.42
CA ASN A 328 -14.91 5.00 -8.95
C ASN A 328 -14.17 5.26 -7.63
N PHE A 329 -12.86 5.10 -7.64
CA PHE A 329 -11.98 5.42 -6.51
C PHE A 329 -10.62 5.95 -6.98
#